data_c3007e67add28ad129b1b0b616cd6d5c
#
_entry.id   c3007e67add28ad129b1b0b616cd6d5c
#
_cell.length_a   1.000
_cell.length_b   1.000
_cell.length_c   1.000
_cell.angle_alpha   90.00
_cell.angle_beta   90.00
_cell.angle_gamma   90.00
#
_symmetry.space_group_name_H-M   'P 1'
#
loop_
_entity.id
_entity.type
_entity.pdbx_description
1 polymer ?
#
loop_
_entity_poly.entity_id
_entity_poly.type
_entity_poly.pdbx_seq_one_letter_code
_entity_poly.pdbx_strand_id
1 'polypeptide(L)'
;MKQIRTTANLDTTVRIPGSKSITHRYLIMASLAEGRSQLGNTLWCDDTRYTAKALESLGAQIIHSPEAAEVTGTGGKLDHPSKPIFLDNAGTSMRLLTAVACLAQGDCVLTGSDRMHRRPIAELLAGLRPLGGVVESLEKNGCPPVHIHGNGLKGGRTLVDASRSSQFVSAILLAAPYASNPVEIGVEGLVSRPYVDVTLDGMSRFGAVAGWLDEETLRVEAPGQYRPGNYDVEGDCSSASYFWAAAAITGGKITTLNIVRNSQQGDLAFLELLSQMGCRIEWHDHGVTVLGGRLRGIEVDMRDMPDMVPTLAVTAAFAEGTTVIGNVGHLRIKESDRLQAVAEGLQRLDVQVDEGQDSLTIIGGSPVGALIDPHNDHRIAMSFAVAGLVTRGVRIADETCVDKSFPEFWDRFEELYSPSKQ
;
A
#
# COMPACT_ATOMS: atom_id res chain seq x y z
N MET A 1 16.58 13.65 11.88
CA MET A 1 15.77 14.87 11.58
C MET A 1 16.23 15.45 10.26
N LYS A 2 15.35 15.55 9.29
CA LYS A 2 15.64 16.07 7.94
C LYS A 2 15.05 17.47 7.77
N GLN A 3 15.87 18.46 7.43
CA GLN A 3 15.43 19.80 7.05
C GLN A 3 15.18 19.83 5.55
N ILE A 4 14.02 20.35 5.14
CA ILE A 4 13.66 20.46 3.73
C ILE A 4 14.07 21.84 3.22
N ARG A 5 14.68 21.86 2.04
CA ARG A 5 15.05 23.11 1.33
C ARG A 5 13.90 23.55 0.45
N THR A 6 13.67 24.83 0.35
CA THR A 6 12.74 25.38 -0.65
C THR A 6 13.39 25.34 -2.05
N THR A 7 12.55 25.19 -3.05
CA THR A 7 12.95 25.25 -4.46
C THR A 7 11.95 26.08 -5.27
N ALA A 8 12.39 26.55 -6.43
CA ALA A 8 11.54 27.22 -7.39
C ALA A 8 11.83 26.64 -8.78
N ASN A 9 10.87 26.78 -9.69
CA ASN A 9 11.01 26.37 -11.09
C ASN A 9 11.36 24.89 -11.28
N LEU A 10 10.60 23.98 -10.61
CA LEU A 10 10.75 22.55 -10.82
C LEU A 10 10.47 22.18 -12.28
N ASP A 11 11.45 21.57 -12.93
CA ASP A 11 11.30 20.86 -14.20
C ASP A 11 12.25 19.66 -14.16
N THR A 12 11.72 18.50 -13.74
CA THR A 12 12.55 17.30 -13.53
C THR A 12 11.82 16.03 -13.92
N THR A 13 12.60 14.97 -14.10
CA THR A 13 12.10 13.62 -14.38
C THR A 13 12.57 12.68 -13.26
N VAL A 14 11.63 11.94 -12.67
CA VAL A 14 11.91 11.00 -11.59
C VAL A 14 11.44 9.61 -12.00
N ARG A 15 12.30 8.60 -11.85
CA ARG A 15 11.89 7.21 -12.02
C ARG A 15 11.29 6.69 -10.70
N ILE A 16 10.08 6.18 -10.79
CA ILE A 16 9.35 5.65 -9.63
C ILE A 16 9.71 4.17 -9.43
N PRO A 17 10.00 3.72 -8.19
CA PRO A 17 10.26 2.32 -7.91
C PRO A 17 9.02 1.46 -8.12
N GLY A 18 9.20 0.15 -8.13
CA GLY A 18 8.10 -0.80 -8.25
C GLY A 18 7.09 -0.69 -7.10
N SER A 19 5.85 -1.04 -7.37
CA SER A 19 4.76 -0.97 -6.39
C SER A 19 4.99 -1.95 -5.23
N LYS A 20 4.96 -1.43 -4.00
CA LYS A 20 5.01 -2.23 -2.77
C LYS A 20 3.89 -3.27 -2.75
N SER A 21 2.67 -2.83 -3.02
CA SER A 21 1.47 -3.67 -2.97
C SER A 21 1.49 -4.80 -3.99
N ILE A 22 2.03 -4.55 -5.18
CA ILE A 22 2.19 -5.57 -6.23
C ILE A 22 3.37 -6.49 -5.88
N THR A 23 4.49 -5.95 -5.39
CA THR A 23 5.65 -6.75 -4.96
C THR A 23 5.28 -7.80 -3.93
N HIS A 24 4.53 -7.44 -2.88
CA HIS A 24 4.02 -8.42 -1.89
C HIS A 24 3.27 -9.57 -2.55
N ARG A 25 2.32 -9.23 -3.45
CA ARG A 25 1.47 -10.21 -4.14
C ARG A 25 2.27 -11.13 -5.05
N TYR A 26 3.19 -10.56 -5.84
CA TYR A 26 4.01 -11.33 -6.77
C TYR A 26 5.00 -12.24 -6.03
N LEU A 27 5.60 -11.78 -4.93
CA LEU A 27 6.42 -12.63 -4.06
C LEU A 27 5.62 -13.84 -3.53
N ILE A 28 4.38 -13.61 -3.06
CA ILE A 28 3.50 -14.68 -2.56
C ILE A 28 3.13 -15.65 -3.69
N MET A 29 2.65 -15.14 -4.82
CA MET A 29 2.23 -15.99 -5.94
C MET A 29 3.40 -16.79 -6.54
N ALA A 30 4.58 -16.16 -6.69
CA ALA A 30 5.77 -16.83 -7.15
C ALA A 30 6.28 -17.91 -6.16
N SER A 31 6.15 -17.64 -4.84
CA SER A 31 6.52 -18.63 -3.81
C SER A 31 5.55 -19.82 -3.73
N LEU A 32 4.31 -19.62 -4.12
CA LEU A 32 3.30 -20.68 -4.21
C LEU A 32 3.34 -21.43 -5.54
N ALA A 33 3.89 -20.86 -6.61
CA ALA A 33 4.03 -21.53 -7.90
C ALA A 33 4.99 -22.73 -7.81
N GLU A 34 4.86 -23.70 -8.72
CA GLU A 34 5.81 -24.80 -8.85
C GLU A 34 6.90 -24.44 -9.86
N GLY A 35 8.13 -24.23 -9.38
CA GLY A 35 9.27 -23.88 -10.22
C GLY A 35 9.82 -22.48 -9.98
N ARG A 36 10.52 -21.93 -10.99
CA ARG A 36 11.28 -20.69 -10.88
C ARG A 36 10.58 -19.53 -11.58
N SER A 37 10.45 -18.41 -10.87
CA SER A 37 9.93 -17.14 -11.40
C SER A 37 10.98 -16.04 -11.33
N GLN A 38 10.97 -15.13 -12.32
CA GLN A 38 11.75 -13.90 -12.32
C GLN A 38 10.80 -12.72 -12.13
N LEU A 39 11.05 -11.93 -11.11
CA LEU A 39 10.27 -10.72 -10.81
C LEU A 39 11.13 -9.51 -11.10
N GLY A 40 10.75 -8.70 -12.11
CA GLY A 40 11.42 -7.45 -12.45
C GLY A 40 10.82 -6.27 -11.70
N ASN A 41 11.60 -5.21 -11.51
CA ASN A 41 11.22 -3.95 -10.88
C ASN A 41 10.56 -4.13 -9.49
N THR A 42 11.04 -5.10 -8.70
CA THR A 42 10.57 -5.34 -7.34
C THR A 42 11.04 -4.26 -6.38
N LEU A 43 10.18 -3.83 -5.47
CA LEU A 43 10.56 -2.92 -4.40
C LEU A 43 11.10 -3.70 -3.18
N TRP A 44 12.30 -3.32 -2.72
CA TRP A 44 12.92 -3.88 -1.53
C TRP A 44 12.96 -2.85 -0.40
N CYS A 45 11.85 -2.75 0.31
CA CYS A 45 11.68 -1.96 1.53
C CYS A 45 11.47 -2.87 2.74
N ASP A 46 11.37 -2.33 3.94
CA ASP A 46 11.20 -3.14 5.15
C ASP A 46 10.00 -4.09 5.05
N ASP A 47 8.83 -3.58 4.63
CA ASP A 47 7.62 -4.39 4.52
C ASP A 47 7.80 -5.60 3.57
N THR A 48 8.39 -5.40 2.38
CA THR A 48 8.59 -6.48 1.40
C THR A 48 9.68 -7.46 1.81
N ARG A 49 10.71 -6.98 2.53
CA ARG A 49 11.74 -7.84 3.15
C ARG A 49 11.15 -8.76 4.21
N TYR A 50 10.21 -8.29 5.03
CA TYR A 50 9.49 -9.14 5.97
C TYR A 50 8.66 -10.20 5.26
N THR A 51 7.98 -9.86 4.15
CA THR A 51 7.26 -10.85 3.35
C THR A 51 8.20 -11.91 2.77
N ALA A 52 9.31 -11.51 2.17
CA ALA A 52 10.28 -12.44 1.59
C ALA A 52 10.83 -13.41 2.64
N LYS A 53 11.31 -12.89 3.79
CA LYS A 53 11.81 -13.72 4.90
C LYS A 53 10.77 -14.69 5.45
N ALA A 54 9.51 -14.26 5.51
CA ALA A 54 8.43 -15.14 5.94
C ALA A 54 8.19 -16.27 4.93
N LEU A 55 8.19 -15.96 3.63
CA LEU A 55 8.04 -16.96 2.56
C LEU A 55 9.23 -17.93 2.52
N GLU A 56 10.45 -17.45 2.79
CA GLU A 56 11.63 -18.32 2.97
C GLU A 56 11.46 -19.26 4.16
N SER A 57 10.91 -18.76 5.28
CA SER A 57 10.59 -19.60 6.45
C SER A 57 9.48 -20.62 6.17
N LEU A 58 8.69 -20.40 5.14
CA LEU A 58 7.65 -21.31 4.63
C LEU A 58 8.13 -22.19 3.47
N GLY A 59 9.43 -22.20 3.15
CA GLY A 59 10.06 -23.15 2.21
C GLY A 59 10.38 -22.58 0.83
N ALA A 60 10.01 -21.35 0.48
CA ALA A 60 10.43 -20.74 -0.77
C ALA A 60 11.92 -20.35 -0.75
N GLN A 61 12.56 -20.27 -1.92
CA GLN A 61 13.90 -19.71 -2.04
C GLN A 61 13.84 -18.39 -2.80
N ILE A 62 14.37 -17.32 -2.22
CA ILE A 62 14.29 -15.98 -2.80
C ILE A 62 15.70 -15.39 -2.88
N ILE A 63 16.16 -15.14 -4.10
CA ILE A 63 17.41 -14.44 -4.37
C ILE A 63 17.07 -13.08 -4.97
N HIS A 64 17.52 -11.99 -4.37
CA HIS A 64 17.17 -10.66 -4.84
C HIS A 64 18.38 -9.77 -5.14
N SER A 65 18.19 -8.87 -6.08
CA SER A 65 19.02 -7.71 -6.38
C SER A 65 18.24 -6.41 -6.06
N PRO A 66 18.81 -5.22 -6.25
CA PRO A 66 18.11 -3.97 -5.90
C PRO A 66 16.71 -3.79 -6.52
N GLU A 67 16.49 -4.25 -7.75
CA GLU A 67 15.21 -4.07 -8.45
C GLU A 67 14.60 -5.38 -8.98
N ALA A 68 15.11 -6.55 -8.58
CA ALA A 68 14.61 -7.82 -9.10
C ALA A 68 14.70 -8.94 -8.07
N ALA A 69 13.91 -10.00 -8.27
CA ALA A 69 14.00 -11.23 -7.50
C ALA A 69 13.87 -12.47 -8.40
N GLU A 70 14.65 -13.51 -8.09
CA GLU A 70 14.42 -14.86 -8.53
C GLU A 70 13.77 -15.63 -7.39
N VAL A 71 12.61 -16.23 -7.64
CA VAL A 71 11.85 -16.99 -6.65
C VAL A 71 11.71 -18.44 -7.12
N THR A 72 12.23 -19.40 -6.35
CA THR A 72 11.90 -20.80 -6.53
C THR A 72 10.78 -21.16 -5.56
N GLY A 73 9.60 -21.41 -6.10
CA GLY A 73 8.40 -21.65 -5.34
C GLY A 73 8.20 -23.11 -4.97
N THR A 74 7.23 -23.36 -4.10
CA THR A 74 7.01 -24.63 -3.41
C THR A 74 5.93 -25.51 -4.05
N GLY A 75 5.21 -25.00 -5.07
CA GLY A 75 4.02 -25.68 -5.61
C GLY A 75 2.87 -25.81 -4.60
N GLY A 76 2.79 -24.86 -3.65
CA GLY A 76 1.79 -24.86 -2.57
C GLY A 76 2.12 -25.81 -1.41
N LYS A 77 3.26 -26.50 -1.44
CA LYS A 77 3.73 -27.38 -0.34
C LYS A 77 4.60 -26.56 0.60
N LEU A 78 3.98 -25.89 1.53
CA LEU A 78 4.66 -25.00 2.48
C LEU A 78 5.19 -25.79 3.69
N ASP A 79 6.39 -25.42 4.13
CA ASP A 79 6.96 -25.88 5.40
C ASP A 79 6.29 -25.18 6.59
N HIS A 80 6.44 -25.74 7.79
CA HIS A 80 6.06 -25.08 9.04
C HIS A 80 7.31 -24.58 9.76
N PRO A 81 7.38 -23.28 10.09
CA PRO A 81 8.53 -22.71 10.76
C PRO A 81 8.57 -23.13 12.23
N SER A 82 9.76 -23.49 12.74
CA SER A 82 9.97 -23.87 14.13
C SER A 82 9.94 -22.69 15.13
N LYS A 83 9.92 -21.45 14.63
CA LYS A 83 9.90 -20.21 15.42
C LYS A 83 8.82 -19.28 14.89
N PRO A 84 8.24 -18.42 15.77
CA PRO A 84 7.34 -17.37 15.30
C PRO A 84 7.97 -16.51 14.20
N ILE A 85 7.20 -16.21 13.17
CA ILE A 85 7.60 -15.29 12.11
C ILE A 85 7.29 -13.86 12.58
N PHE A 86 8.33 -13.05 12.71
CA PHE A 86 8.22 -11.65 13.11
C PHE A 86 8.07 -10.76 11.88
N LEU A 87 7.02 -9.94 11.85
CA LEU A 87 6.63 -9.10 10.71
C LEU A 87 6.61 -7.61 11.06
N ASP A 88 7.16 -7.22 12.20
CA ASP A 88 7.15 -5.86 12.74
C ASP A 88 5.77 -5.18 12.62
N ASN A 89 5.69 -3.99 12.00
CA ASN A 89 4.45 -3.28 11.70
C ASN A 89 4.01 -3.43 10.22
N ALA A 90 4.46 -4.50 9.52
CA ALA A 90 4.11 -4.78 8.13
C ALA A 90 2.70 -5.40 8.00
N GLY A 91 1.67 -4.55 8.01
CA GLY A 91 0.26 -4.98 8.03
C GLY A 91 -0.16 -5.79 6.80
N THR A 92 0.40 -5.49 5.62
CA THR A 92 0.17 -6.25 4.39
C THR A 92 0.71 -7.67 4.54
N SER A 93 1.97 -7.81 4.98
CA SER A 93 2.60 -9.12 5.23
C SER A 93 1.79 -9.95 6.23
N MET A 94 1.42 -9.35 7.39
CA MET A 94 0.65 -10.02 8.44
C MET A 94 -0.64 -10.62 7.89
N ARG A 95 -1.43 -9.84 7.16
CA ARG A 95 -2.75 -10.26 6.69
C ARG A 95 -2.66 -11.25 5.53
N LEU A 96 -1.84 -10.97 4.50
CA LEU A 96 -1.72 -11.86 3.35
C LEU A 96 -1.13 -13.21 3.75
N LEU A 97 -0.09 -13.22 4.58
CA LEU A 97 0.57 -14.45 5.01
C LEU A 97 -0.26 -15.27 6.01
N THR A 98 -1.20 -14.67 6.74
CA THR A 98 -2.12 -15.44 7.61
C THR A 98 -2.95 -16.45 6.80
N ALA A 99 -3.48 -16.05 5.63
CA ALA A 99 -4.21 -16.97 4.77
C ALA A 99 -3.27 -17.98 4.08
N VAL A 100 -2.11 -17.54 3.62
CA VAL A 100 -1.09 -18.39 2.98
C VAL A 100 -0.58 -19.46 3.93
N ALA A 101 -0.32 -19.12 5.18
CA ALA A 101 0.15 -20.08 6.20
C ALA A 101 -0.87 -21.18 6.51
N CYS A 102 -2.17 -21.00 6.20
CA CYS A 102 -3.15 -22.08 6.28
C CYS A 102 -2.84 -23.25 5.33
N LEU A 103 -2.07 -23.01 4.27
CA LEU A 103 -1.67 -24.05 3.31
C LEU A 103 -0.50 -24.92 3.82
N ALA A 104 0.23 -24.47 4.84
CA ALA A 104 1.34 -25.24 5.43
C ALA A 104 0.84 -26.52 6.12
N GLN A 105 1.78 -27.41 6.45
CA GLN A 105 1.47 -28.62 7.22
C GLN A 105 2.05 -28.50 8.63
N GLY A 106 1.24 -28.04 9.60
CA GLY A 106 1.65 -27.87 11.00
C GLY A 106 1.44 -26.46 11.52
N ASP A 107 2.01 -26.17 12.69
CA ASP A 107 1.76 -24.91 13.41
C ASP A 107 2.67 -23.79 12.93
N CYS A 108 2.09 -22.61 12.80
CA CYS A 108 2.78 -21.37 12.49
C CYS A 108 2.25 -20.24 13.38
N VAL A 109 3.13 -19.40 13.90
CA VAL A 109 2.76 -18.18 14.64
C VAL A 109 3.30 -16.97 13.88
N LEU A 110 2.40 -16.03 13.56
CA LEU A 110 2.74 -14.73 13.00
C LEU A 110 2.63 -13.67 14.10
N THR A 111 3.68 -12.86 14.27
CA THR A 111 3.75 -11.81 15.30
C THR A 111 4.40 -10.54 14.76
N GLY A 112 4.41 -9.48 15.54
CA GLY A 112 5.01 -8.20 15.15
C GLY A 112 5.30 -7.30 16.34
N SER A 113 5.43 -6.00 16.09
CA SER A 113 5.63 -4.98 17.11
C SER A 113 4.37 -4.71 17.94
N ASP A 114 4.50 -3.94 19.02
CA ASP A 114 3.38 -3.53 19.88
C ASP A 114 2.26 -2.84 19.09
N ARG A 115 2.59 -2.09 18.04
CA ARG A 115 1.59 -1.49 17.16
C ARG A 115 0.83 -2.56 16.37
N MET A 116 1.52 -3.59 15.86
CA MET A 116 0.89 -4.70 15.16
C MET A 116 -0.08 -5.45 16.05
N HIS A 117 0.22 -5.62 17.33
CA HIS A 117 -0.67 -6.27 18.31
C HIS A 117 -1.95 -5.47 18.62
N ARG A 118 -2.11 -4.29 18.02
CA ARG A 118 -3.33 -3.44 18.11
C ARG A 118 -4.06 -3.30 16.77
N ARG A 119 -3.50 -3.86 15.69
CA ARG A 119 -4.11 -3.78 14.35
C ARG A 119 -5.09 -4.94 14.15
N PRO A 120 -6.34 -4.66 13.73
CA PRO A 120 -7.38 -5.70 13.66
C PRO A 120 -7.09 -6.73 12.56
N ILE A 121 -7.44 -8.00 12.86
CA ILE A 121 -7.37 -9.13 11.94
C ILE A 121 -8.55 -10.12 12.15
N ALA A 122 -9.42 -9.86 13.09
CA ALA A 122 -10.51 -10.76 13.47
C ALA A 122 -11.41 -11.13 12.29
N GLU A 123 -11.70 -10.18 11.41
CA GLU A 123 -12.55 -10.36 10.24
C GLU A 123 -11.93 -11.36 9.24
N LEU A 124 -10.61 -11.31 9.05
CA LEU A 124 -9.89 -12.30 8.26
C LEU A 124 -9.95 -13.70 8.90
N LEU A 125 -9.71 -13.78 10.21
CA LEU A 125 -9.77 -15.07 10.92
C LEU A 125 -11.18 -15.68 10.84
N ALA A 126 -12.23 -14.85 10.95
CA ALA A 126 -13.62 -15.27 10.80
C ALA A 126 -13.88 -15.78 9.37
N GLY A 127 -13.35 -15.08 8.33
CA GLY A 127 -13.49 -15.47 6.94
C GLY A 127 -12.75 -16.75 6.56
N LEU A 128 -11.64 -17.08 7.21
CA LEU A 128 -10.87 -18.31 6.95
C LEU A 128 -11.49 -19.57 7.56
N ARG A 129 -12.16 -19.47 8.69
CA ARG A 129 -12.71 -20.64 9.41
C ARG A 129 -13.74 -21.45 8.59
N PRO A 130 -14.72 -20.83 7.90
CA PRO A 130 -15.65 -21.58 7.06
C PRO A 130 -14.96 -22.31 5.91
N LEU A 131 -13.80 -21.81 5.45
CA LEU A 131 -12.99 -22.41 4.39
C LEU A 131 -12.09 -23.55 4.91
N GLY A 132 -12.17 -23.89 6.19
CA GLY A 132 -11.38 -24.93 6.83
C GLY A 132 -10.09 -24.45 7.50
N GLY A 133 -9.82 -23.13 7.51
CA GLY A 133 -8.69 -22.55 8.22
C GLY A 133 -8.84 -22.67 9.75
N VAL A 134 -7.80 -23.20 10.41
CA VAL A 134 -7.73 -23.28 11.88
C VAL A 134 -6.82 -22.16 12.36
N VAL A 135 -7.43 -21.06 12.73
CA VAL A 135 -6.72 -19.78 13.02
C VAL A 135 -7.29 -19.11 14.26
N GLU A 136 -6.41 -18.54 15.11
CA GLU A 136 -6.82 -17.81 16.30
C GLU A 136 -5.87 -16.67 16.66
N SER A 137 -6.40 -15.60 17.25
CA SER A 137 -5.63 -14.57 17.94
C SER A 137 -5.24 -15.11 19.32
N LEU A 138 -3.93 -15.17 19.59
CA LEU A 138 -3.42 -15.77 20.84
C LEU A 138 -3.88 -15.00 22.08
N GLU A 139 -3.99 -13.68 21.98
CA GLU A 139 -4.46 -12.80 23.06
C GLU A 139 -5.99 -12.67 23.09
N LYS A 140 -6.71 -13.34 22.17
CA LYS A 140 -8.18 -13.31 22.04
C LYS A 140 -8.79 -11.91 21.90
N ASN A 141 -7.98 -10.93 21.46
CA ASN A 141 -8.35 -9.52 21.28
C ASN A 141 -8.69 -9.19 19.82
N GLY A 142 -8.64 -10.19 18.91
CA GLY A 142 -8.87 -10.01 17.48
C GLY A 142 -7.71 -9.33 16.72
N CYS A 143 -6.54 -9.28 17.35
CA CYS A 143 -5.29 -8.75 16.79
C CYS A 143 -4.20 -9.83 16.83
N PRO A 144 -3.05 -9.63 16.12
CA PRO A 144 -1.87 -10.48 16.31
C PRO A 144 -1.36 -10.47 17.77
N PRO A 145 -0.62 -11.47 18.22
CA PRO A 145 -0.11 -12.61 17.45
C PRO A 145 -1.21 -13.59 17.02
N VAL A 146 -1.03 -14.17 15.81
CA VAL A 146 -1.97 -15.14 15.24
C VAL A 146 -1.31 -16.52 15.22
N HIS A 147 -2.00 -17.51 15.78
CA HIS A 147 -1.67 -18.93 15.64
C HIS A 147 -2.46 -19.53 14.48
N ILE A 148 -1.79 -20.24 13.61
CA ILE A 148 -2.32 -20.93 12.45
C ILE A 148 -1.91 -22.39 12.56
N HIS A 149 -2.90 -23.31 12.61
CA HIS A 149 -2.66 -24.73 12.41
C HIS A 149 -2.93 -25.05 10.93
N GLY A 150 -1.86 -25.06 10.14
CA GLY A 150 -1.92 -25.32 8.71
C GLY A 150 -2.25 -26.78 8.42
N ASN A 151 -3.24 -27.01 7.56
CA ASN A 151 -3.66 -28.32 7.06
C ASN A 151 -4.39 -28.17 5.71
N GLY A 152 -4.07 -27.12 4.96
CA GLY A 152 -4.75 -26.73 3.73
C GLY A 152 -6.09 -26.04 3.97
N LEU A 153 -6.70 -25.59 2.87
CA LEU A 153 -8.05 -25.02 2.85
C LEU A 153 -9.01 -25.98 2.13
N LYS A 154 -10.21 -26.16 2.70
CA LYS A 154 -11.24 -27.03 2.08
C LYS A 154 -11.94 -26.34 0.91
N GLY A 155 -12.00 -25.01 0.92
CA GLY A 155 -12.83 -24.22 0.01
C GLY A 155 -14.29 -24.14 0.47
N GLY A 156 -15.18 -23.69 -0.43
CA GLY A 156 -16.59 -23.48 -0.13
C GLY A 156 -16.93 -21.99 -0.05
N ARG A 157 -17.93 -21.63 0.77
CA ARG A 157 -18.41 -20.25 0.89
C ARG A 157 -18.00 -19.61 2.21
N THR A 158 -17.67 -18.33 2.13
CA THR A 158 -17.39 -17.48 3.30
C THR A 158 -17.95 -16.08 3.12
N LEU A 159 -18.07 -15.35 4.24
CA LEU A 159 -18.44 -13.94 4.26
C LEU A 159 -17.33 -13.16 4.97
N VAL A 160 -16.91 -12.03 4.40
CA VAL A 160 -15.84 -11.20 4.95
C VAL A 160 -16.34 -9.77 5.12
N ASP A 161 -16.34 -9.27 6.35
CA ASP A 161 -16.48 -7.84 6.61
C ASP A 161 -15.16 -7.14 6.22
N ALA A 162 -15.20 -6.37 5.14
CA ALA A 162 -14.07 -5.62 4.60
C ALA A 162 -14.13 -4.12 4.91
N SER A 163 -15.00 -3.70 5.84
CA SER A 163 -15.18 -2.29 6.23
C SER A 163 -13.93 -1.66 6.86
N ARG A 164 -13.04 -2.48 7.41
CA ARG A 164 -11.77 -2.04 8.01
C ARG A 164 -10.58 -2.23 7.08
N SER A 165 -10.62 -3.22 6.16
CA SER A 165 -9.50 -3.48 5.26
C SER A 165 -9.85 -4.46 4.12
N SER A 166 -9.63 -4.06 2.88
CA SER A 166 -9.64 -4.93 1.69
C SER A 166 -8.58 -6.03 1.71
N GLN A 167 -7.55 -5.91 2.56
CA GLN A 167 -6.49 -6.91 2.69
C GLN A 167 -7.01 -8.25 3.21
N PHE A 168 -8.14 -8.26 3.93
CA PHE A 168 -8.77 -9.50 4.38
C PHE A 168 -9.28 -10.33 3.21
N VAL A 169 -9.93 -9.68 2.24
CA VAL A 169 -10.37 -10.30 0.99
C VAL A 169 -9.16 -10.74 0.16
N SER A 170 -8.19 -9.84 -0.05
CA SER A 170 -6.97 -10.14 -0.81
C SER A 170 -6.18 -11.33 -0.24
N ALA A 171 -6.15 -11.49 1.08
CA ALA A 171 -5.47 -12.60 1.74
C ALA A 171 -6.10 -13.96 1.36
N ILE A 172 -7.43 -14.05 1.44
CA ILE A 172 -8.16 -15.27 1.08
C ILE A 172 -8.00 -15.55 -0.42
N LEU A 173 -8.12 -14.54 -1.28
CA LEU A 173 -7.94 -14.67 -2.72
C LEU A 173 -6.60 -15.31 -3.07
N LEU A 174 -5.49 -14.86 -2.46
CA LEU A 174 -4.14 -15.35 -2.75
C LEU A 174 -3.94 -16.83 -2.36
N ALA A 175 -4.58 -17.31 -1.31
CA ALA A 175 -4.49 -18.69 -0.87
C ALA A 175 -5.51 -19.63 -1.56
N ALA A 176 -6.65 -19.08 -1.98
CA ALA A 176 -7.80 -19.82 -2.48
C ALA A 176 -7.54 -20.76 -3.66
N PRO A 177 -6.64 -20.47 -4.65
CA PRO A 177 -6.34 -21.42 -5.72
C PRO A 177 -5.86 -22.79 -5.24
N TYR A 178 -5.25 -22.85 -4.04
CA TYR A 178 -4.73 -24.08 -3.45
C TYR A 178 -5.75 -24.78 -2.53
N ALA A 179 -6.98 -24.32 -2.46
CA ALA A 179 -8.06 -25.01 -1.75
C ALA A 179 -8.48 -26.29 -2.49
N SER A 180 -9.10 -27.24 -1.74
CA SER A 180 -9.57 -28.52 -2.31
C SER A 180 -10.80 -28.35 -3.21
N ASN A 181 -11.58 -27.30 -3.02
CA ASN A 181 -12.78 -26.97 -3.80
C ASN A 181 -12.81 -25.45 -4.10
N PRO A 182 -13.58 -25.00 -5.10
CA PRO A 182 -13.76 -23.58 -5.39
C PRO A 182 -14.16 -22.77 -4.16
N VAL A 183 -13.72 -21.50 -4.12
CA VAL A 183 -13.99 -20.59 -3.02
C VAL A 183 -14.90 -19.46 -3.50
N GLU A 184 -16.01 -19.25 -2.80
CA GLU A 184 -16.88 -18.08 -2.97
C GLU A 184 -16.76 -17.18 -1.73
N ILE A 185 -16.50 -15.89 -1.97
CA ILE A 185 -16.28 -14.88 -0.92
C ILE A 185 -17.36 -13.82 -1.06
N GLY A 186 -18.34 -13.82 -0.15
CA GLY A 186 -19.21 -12.66 0.05
C GLY A 186 -18.44 -11.54 0.73
N VAL A 187 -18.59 -10.32 0.28
CA VAL A 187 -17.83 -9.16 0.78
C VAL A 187 -18.82 -8.10 1.24
N GLU A 188 -18.73 -7.73 2.52
CA GLU A 188 -19.53 -6.66 3.11
C GLU A 188 -18.67 -5.42 3.41
N GLY A 189 -19.23 -4.24 3.21
CA GLY A 189 -18.63 -2.97 3.63
C GLY A 189 -17.28 -2.66 2.99
N LEU A 190 -17.01 -3.14 1.77
CA LEU A 190 -15.69 -3.04 1.12
C LEU A 190 -15.18 -1.61 1.02
N VAL A 191 -14.05 -1.35 1.67
CA VAL A 191 -13.21 -0.16 1.47
C VAL A 191 -11.99 -0.51 0.64
N SER A 192 -11.45 0.47 -0.09
CA SER A 192 -10.22 0.27 -0.88
C SER A 192 -10.34 -0.87 -1.90
N ARG A 193 -11.45 -0.94 -2.62
CA ARG A 193 -11.74 -1.96 -3.65
C ARG A 193 -10.61 -2.14 -4.66
N PRO A 194 -9.92 -1.10 -5.16
CA PRO A 194 -8.84 -1.27 -6.12
C PRO A 194 -7.72 -2.21 -5.69
N TYR A 195 -7.47 -2.37 -4.38
CA TYR A 195 -6.46 -3.34 -3.91
C TYR A 195 -6.92 -4.79 -4.06
N VAL A 196 -8.23 -5.06 -4.09
CA VAL A 196 -8.78 -6.37 -4.47
C VAL A 196 -8.56 -6.58 -5.97
N ASP A 197 -8.82 -5.58 -6.78
CA ASP A 197 -8.66 -5.65 -8.25
C ASP A 197 -7.18 -5.83 -8.65
N VAL A 198 -6.24 -5.16 -7.96
CA VAL A 198 -4.78 -5.43 -8.09
C VAL A 198 -4.45 -6.90 -7.76
N THR A 199 -5.13 -7.49 -6.79
CA THR A 199 -4.93 -8.91 -6.45
C THR A 199 -5.44 -9.81 -7.56
N LEU A 200 -6.63 -9.56 -8.09
CA LEU A 200 -7.23 -10.31 -9.19
C LEU A 200 -6.41 -10.20 -10.49
N ASP A 201 -5.90 -9.00 -10.81
CA ASP A 201 -5.01 -8.81 -11.97
C ASP A 201 -3.73 -9.66 -11.82
N GLY A 202 -3.08 -9.59 -10.65
CA GLY A 202 -1.91 -10.42 -10.37
C GLY A 202 -2.22 -11.91 -10.47
N MET A 203 -3.32 -12.39 -9.88
CA MET A 203 -3.76 -13.78 -9.96
C MET A 203 -3.99 -14.22 -11.41
N SER A 204 -4.61 -13.39 -12.23
CA SER A 204 -4.83 -13.65 -13.66
C SER A 204 -3.50 -13.77 -14.41
N ARG A 205 -2.55 -12.87 -14.17
CA ARG A 205 -1.19 -12.92 -14.77
C ARG A 205 -0.47 -14.21 -14.40
N PHE A 206 -0.58 -14.65 -13.16
CA PHE A 206 -0.02 -15.93 -12.69
C PHE A 206 -0.89 -17.15 -13.05
N GLY A 207 -1.94 -16.99 -13.87
CA GLY A 207 -2.73 -18.06 -14.46
C GLY A 207 -3.81 -18.67 -13.56
N ALA A 208 -4.12 -18.06 -12.42
CA ALA A 208 -5.27 -18.44 -11.60
C ALA A 208 -6.57 -17.83 -12.16
N VAL A 209 -7.68 -18.53 -11.98
CA VAL A 209 -9.00 -18.10 -12.43
C VAL A 209 -9.78 -17.59 -11.23
N ALA A 210 -9.95 -16.28 -11.16
CA ALA A 210 -10.68 -15.61 -10.09
C ALA A 210 -11.33 -14.32 -10.64
N GLY A 211 -12.45 -13.91 -10.05
CA GLY A 211 -13.12 -12.67 -10.42
C GLY A 211 -14.38 -12.42 -9.63
N TRP A 212 -14.97 -11.25 -9.87
CA TRP A 212 -16.27 -10.87 -9.35
C TRP A 212 -17.37 -11.63 -10.11
N LEU A 213 -18.30 -12.28 -9.37
CA LEU A 213 -19.55 -12.82 -9.92
C LEU A 213 -20.63 -11.72 -10.01
N ASP A 214 -20.63 -10.84 -9.03
CA ASP A 214 -21.50 -9.67 -8.91
C ASP A 214 -20.77 -8.58 -8.10
N GLU A 215 -21.45 -7.54 -7.62
CA GLU A 215 -20.84 -6.42 -6.91
C GLU A 215 -20.26 -6.79 -5.54
N GLU A 216 -20.75 -7.86 -4.91
CA GLU A 216 -20.44 -8.25 -3.55
C GLU A 216 -19.87 -9.67 -3.43
N THR A 217 -19.79 -10.44 -4.52
CA THR A 217 -19.36 -11.85 -4.48
C THR A 217 -18.18 -12.09 -5.41
N LEU A 218 -17.12 -12.64 -4.85
CA LEU A 218 -15.94 -13.12 -5.57
C LEU A 218 -15.96 -14.63 -5.68
N ARG A 219 -15.43 -15.16 -6.78
CA ARG A 219 -15.20 -16.58 -6.97
C ARG A 219 -13.77 -16.86 -7.41
N VAL A 220 -13.18 -17.91 -6.82
CA VAL A 220 -11.88 -18.47 -7.21
C VAL A 220 -12.05 -19.92 -7.56
N GLU A 221 -11.60 -20.30 -8.75
CA GLU A 221 -11.57 -21.70 -9.17
C GLU A 221 -10.44 -22.44 -8.46
N ALA A 222 -10.79 -23.58 -7.86
CA ALA A 222 -9.86 -24.48 -7.15
C ALA A 222 -10.34 -25.93 -7.30
N PRO A 223 -9.42 -26.92 -7.24
CA PRO A 223 -7.98 -26.76 -7.08
C PRO A 223 -7.32 -26.16 -8.33
N GLY A 224 -6.34 -25.28 -8.10
CA GLY A 224 -5.55 -24.64 -9.14
C GLY A 224 -4.11 -24.40 -8.67
N GLN A 225 -3.31 -23.75 -9.49
CA GLN A 225 -1.92 -23.42 -9.17
C GLN A 225 -1.51 -22.12 -9.86
N TYR A 226 -0.64 -21.34 -9.22
CA TYR A 226 0.06 -20.27 -9.89
C TYR A 226 1.13 -20.83 -10.84
N ARG A 227 1.36 -20.14 -11.95
CA ARG A 227 2.37 -20.51 -12.95
C ARG A 227 3.66 -19.75 -12.69
N PRO A 228 4.82 -20.43 -12.71
CA PRO A 228 6.09 -19.71 -12.70
C PRO A 228 6.30 -18.99 -14.04
N GLY A 229 7.08 -17.89 -14.02
CA GLY A 229 7.31 -17.10 -15.24
C GLY A 229 8.10 -15.82 -14.97
N ASN A 230 8.07 -14.92 -15.95
CA ASN A 230 8.68 -13.59 -15.84
C ASN A 230 7.57 -12.56 -15.65
N TYR A 231 7.65 -11.77 -14.58
CA TYR A 231 6.63 -10.81 -14.19
C TYR A 231 7.28 -9.50 -13.78
N ASP A 232 6.90 -8.41 -14.42
CA ASP A 232 7.37 -7.07 -14.07
C ASP A 232 6.35 -6.37 -13.16
N VAL A 233 6.86 -5.75 -12.09
CA VAL A 233 6.09 -4.93 -11.16
C VAL A 233 5.97 -3.54 -11.73
N GLU A 234 4.75 -3.02 -11.81
CA GLU A 234 4.48 -1.63 -12.22
C GLU A 234 5.03 -0.64 -11.18
N GLY A 235 5.30 0.60 -11.60
CA GLY A 235 5.69 1.67 -10.68
C GLY A 235 4.61 1.96 -9.64
N ASP A 236 5.04 2.35 -8.45
CA ASP A 236 4.18 2.61 -7.30
C ASP A 236 3.49 3.96 -7.41
N CYS A 237 2.17 3.97 -7.66
CA CYS A 237 1.40 5.22 -7.75
C CYS A 237 1.36 5.97 -6.41
N SER A 238 1.41 5.27 -5.27
CA SER A 238 1.53 5.93 -3.97
C SER A 238 2.83 6.71 -3.86
N SER A 239 3.94 6.11 -4.25
CA SER A 239 5.26 6.76 -4.24
C SER A 239 5.34 7.92 -5.23
N ALA A 240 4.70 7.79 -6.40
CA ALA A 240 4.63 8.84 -7.40
C ALA A 240 3.85 10.07 -6.91
N SER A 241 2.85 9.87 -6.05
CA SER A 241 1.98 10.95 -5.58
C SER A 241 2.72 12.11 -4.91
N TYR A 242 3.82 11.84 -4.23
CA TYR A 242 4.64 12.89 -3.58
C TYR A 242 5.27 13.82 -4.63
N PHE A 243 5.70 13.29 -5.75
CA PHE A 243 6.27 14.06 -6.85
C PHE A 243 5.19 14.78 -7.65
N TRP A 244 4.02 14.17 -7.84
CA TRP A 244 2.87 14.84 -8.44
C TRP A 244 2.39 16.02 -7.59
N ALA A 245 2.29 15.84 -6.26
CA ALA A 245 1.97 16.91 -5.33
C ALA A 245 3.06 18.00 -5.30
N ALA A 246 4.34 17.62 -5.42
CA ALA A 246 5.44 18.57 -5.53
C ALA A 246 5.29 19.48 -6.77
N ALA A 247 4.96 18.93 -7.94
CA ALA A 247 4.63 19.71 -9.13
C ALA A 247 3.43 20.64 -8.87
N ALA A 248 2.38 20.11 -8.25
CA ALA A 248 1.14 20.84 -8.00
C ALA A 248 1.37 22.09 -7.14
N ILE A 249 2.03 21.94 -5.96
CA ILE A 249 2.19 23.07 -5.02
C ILE A 249 3.26 24.07 -5.40
N THR A 250 4.27 23.66 -6.20
CA THR A 250 5.34 24.57 -6.66
C THR A 250 4.96 25.31 -7.94
N GLY A 251 3.87 24.92 -8.62
CA GLY A 251 3.56 25.42 -9.96
C GLY A 251 4.54 24.93 -11.02
N GLY A 252 5.37 23.94 -10.70
CA GLY A 252 6.41 23.37 -11.56
C GLY A 252 5.93 22.25 -12.47
N LYS A 253 6.90 21.53 -13.05
CA LYS A 253 6.66 20.41 -13.95
C LYS A 253 7.47 19.21 -13.46
N ILE A 254 6.82 18.07 -13.25
CA ILE A 254 7.50 16.82 -12.93
C ILE A 254 6.97 15.71 -13.81
N THR A 255 7.90 14.99 -14.47
CA THR A 255 7.61 13.76 -15.19
C THR A 255 7.98 12.57 -14.33
N THR A 256 7.03 11.70 -14.06
CA THR A 256 7.29 10.42 -13.39
C THR A 256 7.31 9.30 -14.41
N LEU A 257 8.42 8.56 -14.45
CA LEU A 257 8.60 7.39 -15.31
C LEU A 257 8.16 6.12 -14.57
N ASN A 258 7.89 5.06 -15.34
CA ASN A 258 7.47 3.75 -14.82
C ASN A 258 6.02 3.74 -14.29
N ILE A 259 5.19 4.67 -14.71
CA ILE A 259 3.76 4.72 -14.39
C ILE A 259 2.94 4.21 -15.57
N VAL A 260 2.08 3.23 -15.31
CA VAL A 260 1.25 2.59 -16.34
C VAL A 260 -0.14 3.23 -16.35
N ARG A 261 -0.56 3.73 -17.53
CA ARG A 261 -1.83 4.46 -17.68
C ARG A 261 -3.08 3.65 -17.30
N ASN A 262 -3.06 2.34 -17.57
CA ASN A 262 -4.18 1.43 -17.31
C ASN A 262 -3.91 0.53 -16.09
N SER A 263 -3.12 1.00 -15.13
CA SER A 263 -2.85 0.28 -13.89
C SER A 263 -4.11 0.10 -13.06
N GLN A 264 -4.23 -1.05 -12.38
CA GLN A 264 -5.30 -1.31 -11.42
C GLN A 264 -5.04 -0.65 -10.04
N GLN A 265 -3.91 0.07 -9.87
CA GLN A 265 -3.62 0.80 -8.64
C GLN A 265 -4.60 1.97 -8.48
N GLY A 266 -5.46 1.93 -7.45
CA GLY A 266 -6.45 2.97 -7.18
C GLY A 266 -5.83 4.36 -6.98
N ASP A 267 -4.60 4.39 -6.49
CA ASP A 267 -3.83 5.63 -6.23
C ASP A 267 -3.52 6.42 -7.52
N LEU A 268 -3.67 5.79 -8.69
CA LEU A 268 -3.55 6.46 -9.99
C LEU A 268 -4.61 7.56 -10.16
N ALA A 269 -5.79 7.38 -9.57
CA ALA A 269 -6.88 8.37 -9.62
C ALA A 269 -6.51 9.69 -8.90
N PHE A 270 -5.43 9.73 -8.13
CA PHE A 270 -4.90 10.97 -7.57
C PHE A 270 -4.55 12.01 -8.64
N LEU A 271 -4.16 11.59 -9.83
CA LEU A 271 -3.93 12.48 -10.98
C LEU A 271 -5.20 13.21 -11.41
N GLU A 272 -6.36 12.53 -11.33
CA GLU A 272 -7.65 13.15 -11.63
C GLU A 272 -8.00 14.20 -10.58
N LEU A 273 -7.75 13.95 -9.30
CA LEU A 273 -7.95 14.93 -8.24
C LEU A 273 -7.06 16.17 -8.45
N LEU A 274 -5.79 15.98 -8.80
CA LEU A 274 -4.90 17.10 -9.13
C LEU A 274 -5.39 17.89 -10.36
N SER A 275 -5.96 17.22 -11.36
CA SER A 275 -6.58 17.87 -12.51
C SER A 275 -7.78 18.72 -12.10
N GLN A 276 -8.66 18.19 -11.24
CA GLN A 276 -9.80 18.94 -10.68
C GLN A 276 -9.34 20.14 -9.83
N MET A 277 -8.22 20.00 -9.11
CA MET A 277 -7.61 21.08 -8.36
C MET A 277 -6.97 22.16 -9.25
N GLY A 278 -6.75 21.90 -10.56
CA GLY A 278 -6.22 22.90 -11.50
C GLY A 278 -4.86 22.56 -12.11
N CYS A 279 -4.31 21.37 -11.88
CA CYS A 279 -3.11 20.90 -12.56
C CYS A 279 -3.41 20.41 -13.98
N ARG A 280 -2.40 20.40 -14.84
CA ARG A 280 -2.49 19.77 -16.16
C ARG A 280 -1.73 18.45 -16.14
N ILE A 281 -2.36 17.38 -16.67
CA ILE A 281 -1.82 16.03 -16.72
C ILE A 281 -1.53 15.66 -18.17
N GLU A 282 -0.29 15.23 -18.45
CA GLU A 282 0.15 14.82 -19.80
C GLU A 282 0.71 13.39 -19.74
N TRP A 283 0.07 12.47 -20.47
CA TRP A 283 0.51 11.09 -20.56
C TRP A 283 1.54 10.87 -21.66
N HIS A 284 2.51 10.02 -21.39
CA HIS A 284 3.54 9.55 -22.29
C HIS A 284 3.60 8.03 -22.33
N ASP A 285 4.34 7.45 -23.27
CA ASP A 285 4.45 5.98 -23.40
C ASP A 285 5.00 5.29 -22.15
N HIS A 286 5.85 5.98 -21.39
CA HIS A 286 6.54 5.40 -20.22
C HIS A 286 6.29 6.13 -18.90
N GLY A 287 5.25 6.96 -18.84
CA GLY A 287 4.96 7.71 -17.61
C GLY A 287 3.97 8.85 -17.79
N VAL A 288 3.96 9.74 -16.82
CA VAL A 288 3.03 10.88 -16.78
C VAL A 288 3.74 12.14 -16.29
N THR A 289 3.42 13.28 -16.89
CA THR A 289 3.85 14.60 -16.46
C THR A 289 2.71 15.32 -15.78
N VAL A 290 2.98 15.87 -14.59
CA VAL A 290 2.12 16.83 -13.90
C VAL A 290 2.72 18.22 -14.03
N LEU A 291 1.91 19.15 -14.53
CA LEU A 291 2.22 20.57 -14.54
C LEU A 291 1.35 21.26 -13.50
N GLY A 292 1.98 21.89 -12.52
CA GLY A 292 1.29 22.64 -11.49
C GLY A 292 0.51 23.82 -12.06
N GLY A 293 -0.57 24.18 -11.35
CA GLY A 293 -1.46 25.28 -11.72
C GLY A 293 -1.94 26.04 -10.49
N ARG A 294 -2.92 26.90 -10.67
CA ARG A 294 -3.59 27.59 -9.54
C ARG A 294 -4.52 26.60 -8.85
N LEU A 295 -4.07 26.09 -7.70
CA LEU A 295 -4.80 25.07 -6.96
C LEU A 295 -6.08 25.64 -6.32
N ARG A 296 -7.16 24.84 -6.41
CA ARG A 296 -8.47 25.13 -5.79
C ARG A 296 -8.89 23.95 -4.92
N GLY A 297 -9.61 24.25 -3.84
CA GLY A 297 -10.20 23.23 -2.99
C GLY A 297 -11.21 22.37 -3.73
N ILE A 298 -11.36 21.13 -3.31
CA ILE A 298 -12.30 20.13 -3.85
C ILE A 298 -13.00 19.39 -2.72
N GLU A 299 -14.14 18.79 -3.02
CA GLU A 299 -14.79 17.79 -2.15
C GLU A 299 -14.65 16.41 -2.78
N VAL A 300 -14.18 15.42 -2.00
CA VAL A 300 -13.83 14.11 -2.53
C VAL A 300 -14.06 12.98 -1.53
N ASP A 301 -14.60 11.87 -2.04
CA ASP A 301 -14.61 10.57 -1.36
C ASP A 301 -13.28 9.85 -1.63
N MET A 302 -12.50 9.58 -0.57
CA MET A 302 -11.21 8.91 -0.69
C MET A 302 -11.22 7.48 -0.12
N ARG A 303 -12.38 6.86 -0.02
CA ARG A 303 -12.54 5.48 0.45
C ARG A 303 -11.65 4.49 -0.32
N ASP A 304 -11.50 4.69 -1.63
CA ASP A 304 -10.78 3.77 -2.52
C ASP A 304 -9.30 4.10 -2.72
N MET A 305 -8.85 5.27 -2.25
CA MET A 305 -7.42 5.67 -2.30
C MET A 305 -6.95 6.28 -0.97
N PRO A 306 -7.13 5.57 0.17
CA PRO A 306 -6.86 6.12 1.49
C PRO A 306 -5.41 6.51 1.71
N ASP A 307 -4.50 5.85 1.02
CA ASP A 307 -3.07 6.10 1.14
C ASP A 307 -2.65 7.45 0.52
N MET A 308 -3.52 8.05 -0.30
CA MET A 308 -3.32 9.39 -0.88
C MET A 308 -3.81 10.53 0.02
N VAL A 309 -4.55 10.23 1.08
CA VAL A 309 -5.12 11.27 1.98
C VAL A 309 -4.05 12.19 2.57
N PRO A 310 -2.91 11.72 3.11
CA PRO A 310 -1.88 12.62 3.62
C PRO A 310 -1.33 13.56 2.53
N THR A 311 -1.10 13.04 1.33
CA THR A 311 -0.57 13.82 0.20
C THR A 311 -1.58 14.84 -0.29
N LEU A 312 -2.86 14.45 -0.41
CA LEU A 312 -3.93 15.38 -0.80
C LEU A 312 -4.11 16.48 0.24
N ALA A 313 -4.10 16.13 1.54
CA ALA A 313 -4.26 17.07 2.62
C ALA A 313 -3.15 18.13 2.64
N VAL A 314 -1.90 17.72 2.42
CA VAL A 314 -0.78 18.65 2.27
C VAL A 314 -0.94 19.51 1.01
N THR A 315 -1.38 18.94 -0.11
CA THR A 315 -1.65 19.70 -1.35
C THR A 315 -2.74 20.73 -1.14
N ALA A 316 -3.81 20.35 -0.43
CA ALA A 316 -4.94 21.22 -0.09
C ALA A 316 -4.54 22.43 0.76
N ALA A 317 -3.50 22.31 1.60
CA ALA A 317 -2.99 23.41 2.40
C ALA A 317 -2.52 24.61 1.54
N PHE A 318 -2.20 24.39 0.26
CA PHE A 318 -1.76 25.41 -0.70
C PHE A 318 -2.84 25.77 -1.72
N ALA A 319 -4.04 25.22 -1.61
CA ALA A 319 -5.14 25.49 -2.52
C ALA A 319 -5.96 26.69 -2.09
N GLU A 320 -6.61 27.38 -3.03
CA GLU A 320 -7.59 28.42 -2.70
C GLU A 320 -8.93 27.76 -2.30
N GLY A 321 -9.49 28.21 -1.19
CA GLY A 321 -10.79 27.73 -0.69
C GLY A 321 -10.67 26.51 0.21
N THR A 322 -11.73 25.72 0.27
CA THR A 322 -11.87 24.58 1.20
C THR A 322 -11.78 23.26 0.45
N THR A 323 -11.00 22.33 0.99
CA THR A 323 -10.99 20.92 0.56
C THR A 323 -11.66 20.08 1.65
N VAL A 324 -12.59 19.21 1.25
CA VAL A 324 -13.26 18.24 2.11
C VAL A 324 -12.90 16.83 1.65
N ILE A 325 -12.28 16.06 2.54
CA ILE A 325 -11.89 14.66 2.32
C ILE A 325 -12.78 13.78 3.18
N GLY A 326 -13.62 12.93 2.57
CA GLY A 326 -14.59 12.10 3.27
C GLY A 326 -14.36 10.61 3.14
N ASN A 327 -15.08 9.82 3.94
CA ASN A 327 -15.13 8.36 3.96
C ASN A 327 -13.78 7.69 4.25
N VAL A 328 -12.99 8.25 5.16
CA VAL A 328 -11.61 7.83 5.45
C VAL A 328 -11.39 7.38 6.91
N GLY A 329 -12.44 7.06 7.65
CA GLY A 329 -12.36 6.62 9.05
C GLY A 329 -11.46 5.40 9.30
N HIS A 330 -11.31 4.52 8.31
CA HIS A 330 -10.41 3.36 8.36
C HIS A 330 -8.91 3.72 8.37
N LEU A 331 -8.54 4.99 8.18
CA LEU A 331 -7.18 5.48 8.35
C LEU A 331 -6.71 5.54 9.80
N ARG A 332 -7.64 5.57 10.78
CA ARG A 332 -7.31 5.63 12.21
C ARG A 332 -6.63 4.36 12.73
N ILE A 333 -6.80 3.24 12.03
CA ILE A 333 -6.28 1.92 12.43
C ILE A 333 -5.11 1.44 11.56
N LYS A 334 -4.44 2.37 10.86
CA LYS A 334 -3.24 2.08 10.03
C LYS A 334 -1.95 2.11 10.87
N GLU A 335 -0.84 2.46 10.27
CA GLU A 335 0.48 2.58 10.91
C GLU A 335 0.45 3.53 12.11
N SER A 336 -0.28 4.63 11.97
CA SER A 336 -0.65 5.60 12.99
C SER A 336 -2.17 5.82 12.96
N ASP A 337 -2.74 6.69 13.79
CA ASP A 337 -4.00 7.37 13.47
C ASP A 337 -3.66 8.46 12.45
N ARG A 338 -3.81 8.13 11.15
CA ARG A 338 -3.40 9.02 10.07
C ARG A 338 -4.22 10.28 9.97
N LEU A 339 -5.52 10.25 10.34
CA LEU A 339 -6.35 11.44 10.34
C LEU A 339 -5.82 12.43 11.38
N GLN A 340 -5.60 11.97 12.60
CA GLN A 340 -5.03 12.77 13.67
C GLN A 340 -3.62 13.28 13.28
N ALA A 341 -2.74 12.42 12.79
CA ALA A 341 -1.37 12.79 12.42
C ALA A 341 -1.32 13.86 11.31
N VAL A 342 -2.22 13.77 10.32
CA VAL A 342 -2.36 14.78 9.26
C VAL A 342 -2.88 16.09 9.84
N ALA A 343 -3.93 16.04 10.67
CA ALA A 343 -4.51 17.25 11.28
C ALA A 343 -3.48 17.96 12.16
N GLU A 344 -2.77 17.24 13.04
CA GLU A 344 -1.70 17.78 13.86
C GLU A 344 -0.57 18.41 13.03
N GLY A 345 -0.16 17.74 11.96
CA GLY A 345 0.87 18.23 11.05
C GLY A 345 0.45 19.53 10.34
N LEU A 346 -0.79 19.61 9.85
CA LEU A 346 -1.35 20.82 9.23
C LEU A 346 -1.47 21.97 10.23
N GLN A 347 -1.95 21.71 11.45
CA GLN A 347 -2.02 22.71 12.52
C GLN A 347 -0.64 23.28 12.86
N ARG A 348 0.40 22.47 12.90
CA ARG A 348 1.79 22.93 13.11
C ARG A 348 2.28 23.85 12.00
N LEU A 349 1.77 23.67 10.77
CA LEU A 349 2.03 24.57 9.64
C LEU A 349 1.14 25.80 9.62
N ASP A 350 0.34 26.06 10.69
CA ASP A 350 -0.65 27.15 10.81
C ASP A 350 -1.75 27.06 9.73
N VAL A 351 -2.12 25.84 9.32
CA VAL A 351 -3.22 25.56 8.40
C VAL A 351 -4.48 25.25 9.21
N GLN A 352 -5.57 25.90 8.87
CA GLN A 352 -6.86 25.61 9.49
C GLN A 352 -7.40 24.28 8.99
N VAL A 353 -7.58 23.33 9.91
CA VAL A 353 -8.10 21.99 9.65
C VAL A 353 -9.11 21.60 10.72
N ASP A 354 -10.23 21.03 10.29
CA ASP A 354 -11.21 20.37 11.14
C ASP A 354 -11.17 18.88 10.90
N GLU A 355 -10.95 18.12 11.99
CA GLU A 355 -10.85 16.67 11.97
C GLU A 355 -12.17 16.05 12.42
N GLY A 356 -12.93 15.49 11.46
CA GLY A 356 -14.12 14.70 11.73
C GLY A 356 -13.79 13.25 12.12
N GLN A 357 -14.80 12.44 12.39
CA GLN A 357 -14.63 11.02 12.71
C GLN A 357 -14.04 10.24 11.54
N ASP A 358 -14.47 10.55 10.32
CA ASP A 358 -14.11 9.89 9.06
C ASP A 358 -13.78 10.88 7.93
N SER A 359 -13.40 12.12 8.30
CA SER A 359 -13.19 13.20 7.33
C SER A 359 -12.16 14.21 7.81
N LEU A 360 -11.63 14.99 6.85
CA LEU A 360 -10.83 16.18 7.09
C LEU A 360 -11.39 17.35 6.27
N THR A 361 -11.59 18.50 6.89
CA THR A 361 -11.91 19.76 6.20
C THR A 361 -10.73 20.70 6.34
N ILE A 362 -10.14 21.11 5.22
CA ILE A 362 -8.89 21.89 5.18
C ILE A 362 -9.17 23.21 4.47
N ILE A 363 -8.84 24.32 5.11
CA ILE A 363 -8.88 25.64 4.48
C ILE A 363 -7.46 26.00 4.07
N GLY A 364 -7.25 26.09 2.76
CA GLY A 364 -5.94 26.42 2.23
C GLY A 364 -5.51 27.85 2.52
N GLY A 365 -4.22 28.09 2.56
CA GLY A 365 -3.66 29.38 2.97
C GLY A 365 -2.18 29.52 2.65
N SER A 366 -1.44 30.06 3.61
CA SER A 366 0.00 30.28 3.51
C SER A 366 0.72 29.54 4.64
N PRO A 367 1.00 28.24 4.49
CA PRO A 367 1.64 27.45 5.54
C PRO A 367 2.97 28.05 6.02
N VAL A 368 3.27 27.89 7.31
CA VAL A 368 4.52 28.31 7.93
C VAL A 368 5.41 27.12 8.28
N GLY A 369 6.72 27.35 8.39
CA GLY A 369 7.67 26.28 8.69
C GLY A 369 7.55 25.74 10.11
N ALA A 370 7.56 24.41 10.26
CA ALA A 370 7.48 23.72 11.54
C ALA A 370 8.27 22.42 11.58
N LEU A 371 8.42 21.86 12.77
CA LEU A 371 8.88 20.49 12.97
C LEU A 371 7.66 19.55 12.93
N ILE A 372 7.67 18.62 12.00
CA ILE A 372 6.63 17.60 11.82
C ILE A 372 7.10 16.30 12.46
N ASP A 373 6.29 15.76 13.36
CA ASP A 373 6.42 14.41 13.87
C ASP A 373 5.67 13.45 12.92
N PRO A 374 6.33 12.51 12.26
CA PRO A 374 5.67 11.56 11.38
C PRO A 374 4.95 10.43 12.13
N HIS A 375 5.03 10.33 13.45
CA HIS A 375 4.45 9.25 14.25
C HIS A 375 4.85 7.84 13.75
N ASN A 376 6.10 7.69 13.32
CA ASN A 376 6.62 6.48 12.67
C ASN A 376 5.76 6.01 11.46
N ASP A 377 5.15 6.96 10.75
CA ASP A 377 4.38 6.72 9.53
C ASP A 377 5.07 7.39 8.33
N HIS A 378 5.58 6.54 7.44
CA HIS A 378 6.31 6.96 6.24
C HIS A 378 5.50 7.91 5.36
N ARG A 379 4.15 7.73 5.27
CA ARG A 379 3.30 8.58 4.42
C ARG A 379 3.18 9.99 4.98
N ILE A 380 3.15 10.14 6.30
CA ILE A 380 3.18 11.46 6.95
C ILE A 380 4.53 12.14 6.65
N ALA A 381 5.65 11.45 6.87
CA ALA A 381 6.98 12.01 6.60
C ALA A 381 7.12 12.51 5.15
N MET A 382 6.78 11.67 4.16
CA MET A 382 6.94 11.99 2.74
C MET A 382 5.97 13.07 2.28
N SER A 383 4.70 13.05 2.73
CA SER A 383 3.72 14.07 2.37
C SER A 383 4.12 15.45 2.90
N PHE A 384 4.52 15.55 4.18
CA PHE A 384 4.92 16.83 4.75
C PHE A 384 6.29 17.32 4.25
N ALA A 385 7.17 16.43 3.76
CA ALA A 385 8.38 16.85 3.06
C ALA A 385 8.05 17.68 1.81
N VAL A 386 6.96 17.34 1.11
CA VAL A 386 6.50 18.10 -0.06
C VAL A 386 6.18 19.55 0.31
N ALA A 387 5.51 19.81 1.44
CA ALA A 387 5.23 21.18 1.90
C ALA A 387 6.50 22.04 2.03
N GLY A 388 7.62 21.40 2.42
CA GLY A 388 8.90 22.09 2.59
C GLY A 388 9.53 22.63 1.29
N LEU A 389 9.07 22.17 0.12
CA LEU A 389 9.55 22.67 -1.17
C LEU A 389 9.17 24.15 -1.41
N VAL A 390 8.05 24.60 -0.83
CA VAL A 390 7.56 25.98 -0.94
C VAL A 390 7.54 26.73 0.38
N THR A 391 7.60 26.02 1.51
CA THR A 391 7.53 26.59 2.87
C THR A 391 8.88 26.47 3.56
N ARG A 392 9.54 27.61 3.80
CA ARG A 392 10.85 27.62 4.47
C ARG A 392 10.70 27.19 5.94
N GLY A 393 11.61 26.29 6.38
CA GLY A 393 11.69 25.89 7.80
C GLY A 393 10.91 24.63 8.16
N VAL A 394 10.35 23.92 7.19
CA VAL A 394 9.78 22.59 7.40
C VAL A 394 10.89 21.59 7.70
N ARG A 395 10.69 20.81 8.76
CA ARG A 395 11.61 19.76 9.21
C ARG A 395 10.82 18.51 9.55
N ILE A 396 11.35 17.33 9.20
CA ILE A 396 10.78 16.03 9.54
C ILE A 396 11.59 15.43 10.69
N ALA A 397 10.95 15.08 11.80
CA ALA A 397 11.62 14.64 13.03
C ALA A 397 12.32 13.30 12.86
N ASP A 398 11.70 12.36 12.16
CA ASP A 398 12.25 11.05 11.83
C ASP A 398 12.22 10.84 10.31
N GLU A 399 13.39 10.91 9.69
CA GLU A 399 13.54 10.67 8.25
C GLU A 399 13.64 9.17 7.89
N THR A 400 13.90 8.30 8.85
CA THR A 400 14.16 6.88 8.57
C THR A 400 12.88 6.07 8.39
N CYS A 401 11.76 6.56 8.89
CA CYS A 401 10.48 5.86 8.77
C CYS A 401 10.04 5.64 7.30
N VAL A 402 10.63 6.34 6.33
CA VAL A 402 10.38 6.14 4.89
C VAL A 402 10.88 4.77 4.38
N ASP A 403 11.86 4.16 5.05
CA ASP A 403 12.45 2.86 4.68
C ASP A 403 11.40 1.74 4.67
N LYS A 404 10.31 1.96 5.39
CA LYS A 404 9.17 1.06 5.42
C LYS A 404 8.55 0.81 4.05
N SER A 405 8.55 1.81 3.14
CA SER A 405 7.90 1.69 1.84
C SER A 405 8.63 2.35 0.68
N PHE A 406 9.59 3.23 0.94
CA PHE A 406 10.34 3.92 -0.10
C PHE A 406 11.74 4.30 0.41
N PRO A 407 12.67 3.35 0.55
CA PRO A 407 14.01 3.61 1.11
C PRO A 407 14.81 4.66 0.35
N GLU A 408 14.63 4.75 -0.98
CA GLU A 408 15.31 5.74 -1.82
C GLU A 408 14.60 7.10 -1.85
N PHE A 409 13.57 7.33 -1.01
CA PHE A 409 12.76 8.56 -1.09
C PHE A 409 13.61 9.82 -1.02
N TRP A 410 14.52 9.91 -0.07
CA TRP A 410 15.33 11.12 0.10
C TRP A 410 16.28 11.36 -1.06
N ASP A 411 16.83 10.30 -1.65
CA ASP A 411 17.71 10.42 -2.82
C ASP A 411 16.92 10.91 -4.03
N ARG A 412 15.73 10.33 -4.29
CA ARG A 412 14.81 10.77 -5.35
C ARG A 412 14.28 12.18 -5.09
N PHE A 413 14.04 12.53 -3.83
CA PHE A 413 13.58 13.87 -3.45
C PHE A 413 14.67 14.94 -3.67
N GLU A 414 15.95 14.59 -3.45
CA GLU A 414 17.08 15.49 -3.75
C GLU A 414 17.23 15.77 -5.25
N GLU A 415 16.77 14.88 -6.15
CA GLU A 415 16.75 15.12 -7.59
C GLU A 415 15.90 16.35 -7.95
N LEU A 416 14.90 16.71 -7.13
CA LEU A 416 14.08 17.91 -7.33
C LEU A 416 14.86 19.22 -7.27
N TYR A 417 16.02 19.24 -6.65
CA TYR A 417 16.88 20.42 -6.54
C TYR A 417 17.92 20.51 -7.65
N SER A 418 18.02 19.48 -8.47
CA SER A 418 18.98 19.44 -9.58
C SER A 418 18.34 20.00 -10.84
N PRO A 419 19.03 20.85 -11.61
CA PRO A 419 18.51 21.29 -12.92
C PRO A 419 18.35 20.05 -13.83
N SER A 420 17.28 20.05 -14.63
CA SER A 420 17.04 19.00 -15.64
C SER A 420 18.32 18.77 -16.44
N LYS A 421 18.84 17.55 -16.46
CA LYS A 421 19.85 17.17 -17.43
C LYS A 421 19.14 17.18 -18.80
N GLN A 422 19.45 18.21 -19.60
CA GLN A 422 19.02 18.30 -21.00
C GLN A 422 19.58 17.14 -21.83
#